data_21e95fba73de0f30764d8beb9d12c10f
#
_entry.id   21e95fba73de0f30764d8beb9d12c10f
#
_cell.length_a   1.000
_cell.length_b   1.000
_cell.length_c   1.000
_cell.angle_alpha   90.00
_cell.angle_beta   90.00
_cell.angle_gamma   90.00
#
_symmetry.space_group_name_H-M   'P 1'
#
loop_
_entity.id
_entity.type
_entity.pdbx_description
1 polymer ?
#
loop_
_entity_poly.entity_id
_entity_poly.type
_entity_poly.pdbx_seq_one_letter_code
_entity_poly.pdbx_strand_id
1 'polypeptide(L)'
;MLMKKMIAGTGLLRIQIVMLAAALLAGLSGCASSPLSAKGEAIYDALALDTRLRTWADSCSKVSYKADKAAQLARQNWWSRNGNLVESADYGLAYDLVTVTDTRQPTGARLAMALTWGIVESAEQEVNAALANNAERESSCLKVLEEFDRGDLDLADREATYKALLELQHHKDMQGDALLLKQAAVEKQTGKVYGRSYYVVEKLSQRFACPGAQVSLLSNAWPDEVYQARCDDGSFLLVRCQWGNCMIVD
;
A
#
# COMPACT_ATOMS: atom_id res chain seq x y z
N MET A 1 25.50 62.13 38.97
CA MET A 1 24.85 61.04 39.72
C MET A 1 23.50 60.72 39.05
N LEU A 2 23.53 60.05 37.88
CA LEU A 2 22.29 59.67 37.14
C LEU A 2 22.67 58.80 35.92
N MET A 3 23.08 57.54 36.16
CA MET A 3 23.28 56.55 35.07
C MET A 3 23.38 55.16 35.67
N LYS A 4 22.24 54.61 36.12
CA LYS A 4 22.16 53.20 36.56
C LYS A 4 20.74 52.72 36.70
N LYS A 5 19.93 52.78 35.61
CA LYS A 5 18.58 52.15 35.60
C LYS A 5 18.04 51.89 34.19
N MET A 6 18.79 51.21 33.31
CA MET A 6 18.27 50.83 32.00
C MET A 6 18.77 49.47 31.47
N ILE A 7 19.03 48.48 32.30
CA ILE A 7 19.47 47.16 31.79
C ILE A 7 18.57 45.98 32.29
N ALA A 8 17.50 46.25 33.04
CA ALA A 8 16.68 45.15 33.61
C ALA A 8 15.47 44.72 32.76
N GLY A 9 15.13 45.40 31.65
CA GLY A 9 13.90 45.16 30.90
C GLY A 9 14.02 44.17 29.73
N THR A 10 15.21 43.93 29.20
CA THR A 10 15.36 43.14 27.95
C THR A 10 15.50 41.64 28.16
N GLY A 11 15.80 41.18 29.37
CA GLY A 11 15.95 39.77 29.70
C GLY A 11 14.60 39.02 29.80
N LEU A 12 13.62 39.64 30.43
CA LEU A 12 12.29 39.03 30.64
C LEU A 12 11.51 38.89 29.33
N LEU A 13 11.63 39.85 28.43
CA LEU A 13 10.92 39.77 27.13
C LEU A 13 11.49 38.67 26.23
N ARG A 14 12.81 38.43 26.28
CA ARG A 14 13.43 37.33 25.51
C ARG A 14 13.06 35.95 26.03
N ILE A 15 12.90 35.77 27.33
CA ILE A 15 12.49 34.51 27.95
C ILE A 15 11.02 34.20 27.59
N GLN A 16 10.15 35.19 27.56
CA GLN A 16 8.74 34.99 27.17
C GLN A 16 8.60 34.61 25.68
N ILE A 17 9.40 35.19 24.79
CA ILE A 17 9.35 34.84 23.35
C ILE A 17 9.87 33.41 23.12
N VAL A 18 10.92 32.99 23.82
CA VAL A 18 11.45 31.62 23.71
C VAL A 18 10.45 30.58 24.26
N MET A 19 9.78 30.87 25.36
CA MET A 19 8.73 29.99 25.91
C MET A 19 7.50 29.91 25.01
N LEU A 20 7.10 30.99 24.34
CA LEU A 20 5.99 30.97 23.39
C LEU A 20 6.33 30.18 22.10
N ALA A 21 7.57 30.29 21.61
CA ALA A 21 8.04 29.52 20.46
C ALA A 21 8.15 28.03 20.77
N ALA A 22 8.56 27.65 21.98
CA ALA A 22 8.60 26.24 22.39
C ALA A 22 7.20 25.63 22.55
N ALA A 23 6.21 26.40 23.01
CA ALA A 23 4.81 25.95 23.11
C ALA A 23 4.14 25.76 21.74
N LEU A 24 4.50 26.58 20.74
CA LEU A 24 4.00 26.45 19.37
C LEU A 24 4.59 25.24 18.63
N LEU A 25 5.83 24.85 18.92
CA LEU A 25 6.46 23.65 18.34
C LEU A 25 5.92 22.34 18.95
N ALA A 26 5.47 22.35 20.20
CA ALA A 26 4.85 21.19 20.84
C ALA A 26 3.41 20.93 20.35
N GLY A 27 2.74 21.91 19.75
CA GLY A 27 1.38 21.77 19.22
C GLY A 27 1.29 21.14 17.81
N LEU A 28 2.40 20.95 17.10
CA LEU A 28 2.45 20.39 15.74
C LEU A 28 2.68 18.87 15.69
N SER A 29 2.87 18.23 16.84
CA SER A 29 3.06 16.76 16.92
C SER A 29 1.75 15.96 17.04
N GLY A 30 0.62 16.51 16.67
CA GLY A 30 -0.71 15.95 16.92
C GLY A 30 -1.47 15.40 15.73
N CYS A 31 -0.82 14.62 14.85
CA CYS A 31 -1.50 13.61 14.04
C CYS A 31 -0.65 12.34 14.04
N ALA A 32 -0.44 11.76 15.22
CA ALA A 32 -0.02 10.38 15.30
C ALA A 32 -1.21 9.54 14.82
N SER A 33 -1.19 9.10 13.54
CA SER A 33 -1.97 7.95 13.12
C SER A 33 -1.75 6.88 14.17
N SER A 34 -2.82 6.29 14.70
CA SER A 34 -2.70 5.17 15.63
C SER A 34 -1.74 4.17 15.02
N PRO A 35 -0.68 3.74 15.72
CA PRO A 35 0.27 2.79 15.17
C PRO A 35 -0.51 1.54 14.76
N LEU A 36 -0.17 0.98 13.60
CA LEU A 36 -0.74 -0.29 13.17
C LEU A 36 -0.44 -1.33 14.24
N SER A 37 -1.32 -2.32 14.41
CA SER A 37 -0.98 -3.48 15.21
C SER A 37 0.22 -4.21 14.59
N ALA A 38 0.95 -5.01 15.36
CA ALA A 38 2.06 -5.81 14.83
C ALA A 38 1.64 -6.67 13.62
N LYS A 39 0.42 -7.20 13.63
CA LYS A 39 -0.18 -7.89 12.48
C LYS A 39 -0.40 -6.93 11.31
N GLY A 40 -0.92 -5.75 11.55
CA GLY A 40 -1.15 -4.74 10.52
C GLY A 40 0.14 -4.24 9.89
N GLU A 41 1.19 -4.04 10.70
CA GLU A 41 2.53 -3.68 10.22
C GLU A 41 3.14 -4.79 9.35
N ALA A 42 3.00 -6.06 9.78
CA ALA A 42 3.49 -7.20 9.00
C ALA A 42 2.76 -7.34 7.66
N ILE A 43 1.45 -7.15 7.62
CA ILE A 43 0.65 -7.12 6.39
C ILE A 43 1.15 -5.98 5.48
N TYR A 44 1.31 -4.78 6.04
CA TYR A 44 1.81 -3.62 5.31
C TYR A 44 3.19 -3.88 4.71
N ASP A 45 4.15 -4.36 5.50
CA ASP A 45 5.52 -4.63 5.07
C ASP A 45 5.57 -5.63 3.91
N ALA A 46 4.82 -6.73 4.02
CA ALA A 46 4.81 -7.76 2.98
C ALA A 46 4.21 -7.26 1.67
N LEU A 47 3.06 -6.59 1.73
CA LEU A 47 2.38 -6.05 0.55
C LEU A 47 3.16 -4.88 -0.07
N ALA A 48 3.82 -4.05 0.75
CA ALA A 48 4.65 -2.95 0.29
C ALA A 48 5.89 -3.45 -0.48
N LEU A 49 6.58 -4.48 0.03
CA LEU A 49 7.73 -5.05 -0.67
C LEU A 49 7.35 -5.74 -1.97
N ASP A 50 6.28 -6.51 -1.99
CA ASP A 50 5.78 -7.16 -3.20
C ASP A 50 5.37 -6.11 -4.26
N THR A 51 4.62 -5.08 -3.86
CA THR A 51 4.22 -4.01 -4.77
C THR A 51 5.42 -3.21 -5.27
N ARG A 52 6.38 -2.90 -4.39
CA ARG A 52 7.63 -2.23 -4.75
C ARG A 52 8.39 -3.01 -5.81
N LEU A 53 8.60 -4.32 -5.59
CA LEU A 53 9.29 -5.19 -6.56
C LEU A 53 8.59 -5.19 -7.92
N ARG A 54 7.25 -5.32 -7.94
CA ARG A 54 6.50 -5.32 -9.20
C ARG A 54 6.62 -4.00 -9.94
N THR A 55 6.43 -2.89 -9.24
CA THR A 55 6.51 -1.56 -9.84
C THR A 55 7.89 -1.30 -10.43
N TRP A 56 8.96 -1.68 -9.71
CA TRP A 56 10.32 -1.63 -10.23
C TRP A 56 10.52 -2.54 -11.43
N ALA A 57 10.10 -3.80 -11.35
CA ALA A 57 10.27 -4.77 -12.42
C ALA A 57 9.53 -4.36 -13.69
N ASP A 58 8.28 -3.90 -13.58
CA ASP A 58 7.45 -3.46 -14.70
C ASP A 58 8.01 -2.19 -15.38
N SER A 59 8.61 -1.30 -14.60
CA SER A 59 9.26 -0.10 -15.13
C SER A 59 10.62 -0.42 -15.75
N CYS A 60 11.43 -1.23 -15.09
CA CYS A 60 12.77 -1.60 -15.53
C CYS A 60 12.78 -2.50 -16.78
N SER A 61 11.75 -3.33 -16.97
CA SER A 61 11.61 -4.16 -18.17
C SER A 61 11.57 -3.35 -19.48
N LYS A 62 11.21 -2.08 -19.39
CA LYS A 62 11.12 -1.14 -20.51
C LYS A 62 12.39 -0.32 -20.74
N VAL A 63 13.38 -0.42 -19.85
CA VAL A 63 14.60 0.41 -19.91
C VAL A 63 15.65 -0.23 -20.82
N SER A 64 15.96 -1.51 -20.65
CA SER A 64 16.93 -2.24 -21.47
C SER A 64 16.71 -3.74 -21.33
N TYR A 65 17.26 -4.51 -22.28
CA TYR A 65 17.25 -5.98 -22.21
C TYR A 65 17.91 -6.52 -20.93
N LYS A 66 19.00 -5.89 -20.48
CA LYS A 66 19.70 -6.27 -19.26
C LYS A 66 18.83 -6.05 -18.01
N ALA A 67 18.16 -4.89 -17.94
CA ALA A 67 17.24 -4.57 -16.86
C ALA A 67 15.99 -5.47 -16.87
N ASP A 68 15.45 -5.82 -18.05
CA ASP A 68 14.35 -6.78 -18.18
C ASP A 68 14.73 -8.17 -17.63
N LYS A 69 15.92 -8.70 -17.98
CA LYS A 69 16.40 -9.96 -17.43
C LYS A 69 16.59 -9.93 -15.93
N ALA A 70 17.14 -8.84 -15.39
CA ALA A 70 17.28 -8.66 -13.95
C ALA A 70 15.90 -8.59 -13.26
N ALA A 71 14.92 -7.93 -13.86
CA ALA A 71 13.55 -7.85 -13.35
C ALA A 71 12.88 -9.23 -13.27
N GLN A 72 13.03 -10.05 -14.31
CA GLN A 72 12.49 -11.41 -14.32
C GLN A 72 13.12 -12.28 -13.22
N LEU A 73 14.44 -12.25 -13.07
CA LEU A 73 15.16 -13.01 -12.04
C LEU A 73 14.79 -12.54 -10.63
N ALA A 74 14.81 -11.24 -10.38
CA ALA A 74 14.44 -10.68 -9.09
C ALA A 74 13.02 -11.07 -8.67
N ARG A 75 12.05 -10.97 -9.58
CA ARG A 75 10.65 -11.42 -9.33
C ARG A 75 10.60 -12.91 -9.00
N GLN A 76 11.23 -13.75 -9.81
CA GLN A 76 11.19 -15.19 -9.61
C GLN A 76 11.85 -15.60 -8.30
N ASN A 77 13.06 -15.09 -8.02
CA ASN A 77 13.85 -15.50 -6.87
C ASN A 77 13.27 -14.96 -5.57
N TRP A 78 12.87 -13.69 -5.54
CA TRP A 78 12.24 -13.12 -4.35
C TRP A 78 10.90 -13.79 -4.04
N TRP A 79 10.06 -13.99 -5.06
CA TRP A 79 8.77 -14.66 -4.90
C TRP A 79 8.92 -16.11 -4.41
N SER A 80 9.92 -16.84 -4.89
CA SER A 80 10.18 -18.20 -4.42
C SER A 80 10.50 -18.27 -2.93
N ARG A 81 11.10 -17.22 -2.36
CA ARG A 81 11.41 -17.14 -0.93
C ARG A 81 10.30 -16.54 -0.08
N ASN A 82 9.56 -15.59 -0.62
CA ASN A 82 8.64 -14.75 0.17
C ASN A 82 7.15 -14.93 -0.20
N GLY A 83 6.83 -15.61 -1.30
CA GLY A 83 5.47 -15.68 -1.86
C GLY A 83 4.42 -16.18 -0.86
N ASN A 84 4.72 -17.23 -0.11
CA ASN A 84 3.79 -17.76 0.91
C ASN A 84 3.50 -16.74 2.02
N LEU A 85 4.47 -15.90 2.38
CA LEU A 85 4.31 -14.86 3.39
C LEU A 85 3.46 -13.70 2.85
N VAL A 86 3.67 -13.33 1.58
CA VAL A 86 2.83 -12.33 0.88
C VAL A 86 1.40 -12.80 0.77
N GLU A 87 1.17 -14.06 0.38
CA GLU A 87 -0.17 -14.66 0.35
C GLU A 87 -0.83 -14.67 1.73
N SER A 88 -0.05 -14.87 2.78
CA SER A 88 -0.56 -14.85 4.16
C SER A 88 -0.94 -13.43 4.59
N ALA A 89 -0.16 -12.43 4.19
CA ALA A 89 -0.47 -11.02 4.41
C ALA A 89 -1.76 -10.62 3.68
N ASP A 90 -1.90 -11.03 2.43
CA ASP A 90 -3.09 -10.78 1.64
C ASP A 90 -4.34 -11.44 2.22
N TYR A 91 -4.21 -12.69 2.64
CA TYR A 91 -5.28 -13.38 3.37
C TYR A 91 -5.67 -12.62 4.64
N GLY A 92 -4.67 -12.16 5.44
CA GLY A 92 -4.92 -11.40 6.66
C GLY A 92 -5.68 -10.10 6.39
N LEU A 93 -5.29 -9.35 5.35
CA LEU A 93 -5.99 -8.15 4.91
C LEU A 93 -7.43 -8.45 4.50
N ALA A 94 -7.64 -9.49 3.67
CA ALA A 94 -8.97 -9.88 3.23
C ALA A 94 -9.85 -10.36 4.38
N TYR A 95 -9.30 -11.11 5.33
CA TYR A 95 -10.00 -11.56 6.53
C TYR A 95 -10.47 -10.39 7.39
N ASP A 96 -9.60 -9.42 7.65
CA ASP A 96 -9.95 -8.22 8.41
C ASP A 96 -11.01 -7.39 7.67
N LEU A 97 -10.90 -7.25 6.36
CA LEU A 97 -11.91 -6.57 5.53
C LEU A 97 -13.30 -7.21 5.67
N VAL A 98 -13.38 -8.53 5.54
CA VAL A 98 -14.66 -9.27 5.62
C VAL A 98 -15.23 -9.26 7.02
N THR A 99 -14.40 -9.36 8.06
CA THR A 99 -14.87 -9.34 9.46
C THR A 99 -15.38 -7.98 9.91
N VAL A 100 -14.82 -6.89 9.35
CA VAL A 100 -15.24 -5.52 9.68
C VAL A 100 -16.47 -5.09 8.88
N THR A 101 -16.71 -5.63 7.69
CA THR A 101 -17.89 -5.30 6.86
C THR A 101 -19.19 -5.87 7.41
N ASP A 102 -19.15 -6.80 8.36
CA ASP A 102 -20.34 -7.28 9.06
C ASP A 102 -20.97 -6.21 9.98
N THR A 103 -20.29 -5.13 10.22
CA THR A 103 -20.83 -3.97 10.93
C THR A 103 -21.28 -2.91 9.92
N ARG A 104 -22.42 -2.30 10.17
CA ARG A 104 -23.05 -1.25 9.34
C ARG A 104 -22.18 -0.01 9.05
N GLN A 105 -20.87 -0.10 9.28
CA GLN A 105 -19.93 0.97 9.04
C GLN A 105 -18.78 0.51 8.13
N PRO A 106 -18.68 1.06 6.90
CA PRO A 106 -17.65 0.69 5.92
C PRO A 106 -16.24 1.27 6.24
N THR A 107 -16.04 1.82 7.43
CA THR A 107 -14.80 2.54 7.80
C THR A 107 -13.56 1.66 7.81
N GLY A 108 -13.66 0.43 8.31
CA GLY A 108 -12.51 -0.48 8.35
C GLY A 108 -12.08 -0.99 6.97
N ALA A 109 -13.06 -1.32 6.13
CA ALA A 109 -12.80 -1.68 4.74
C ALA A 109 -12.12 -0.53 3.98
N ARG A 110 -12.61 0.70 4.16
CA ARG A 110 -12.00 1.88 3.54
C ARG A 110 -10.59 2.15 4.03
N LEU A 111 -10.31 1.93 5.32
CA LEU A 111 -8.98 2.11 5.88
C LEU A 111 -7.98 1.10 5.32
N ALA A 112 -8.32 -0.17 5.27
CA ALA A 112 -7.46 -1.21 4.73
C ALA A 112 -7.18 -0.99 3.23
N MET A 113 -8.18 -0.53 2.48
CA MET A 113 -8.02 -0.20 1.06
C MET A 113 -7.23 1.09 0.83
N ALA A 114 -7.39 2.09 1.70
CA ALA A 114 -6.56 3.29 1.67
C ALA A 114 -5.09 2.97 1.93
N LEU A 115 -4.82 2.00 2.80
CA LEU A 115 -3.48 1.48 3.05
C LEU A 115 -2.89 0.83 1.78
N THR A 116 -3.65 -0.01 1.11
CA THR A 116 -3.21 -0.66 -0.15
C THR A 116 -2.94 0.39 -1.24
N TRP A 117 -3.80 1.41 -1.36
CA TRP A 117 -3.58 2.51 -2.28
C TRP A 117 -2.29 3.29 -1.97
N GLY A 118 -2.05 3.61 -0.70
CA GLY A 118 -0.83 4.30 -0.26
C GLY A 118 0.45 3.52 -0.61
N ILE A 119 0.40 2.19 -0.53
CA ILE A 119 1.50 1.32 -0.93
C ILE A 119 1.82 1.47 -2.43
N VAL A 120 0.81 1.42 -3.29
CA VAL A 120 0.99 1.56 -4.75
C VAL A 120 1.52 2.94 -5.09
N GLU A 121 0.91 3.99 -4.54
CA GLU A 121 1.32 5.36 -4.79
C GLU A 121 2.78 5.63 -4.35
N SER A 122 3.17 5.09 -3.20
CA SER A 122 4.54 5.20 -2.70
C SER A 122 5.55 4.50 -3.61
N ALA A 123 5.24 3.29 -4.09
CA ALA A 123 6.10 2.55 -5.01
C ALA A 123 6.24 3.26 -6.37
N GLU A 124 5.14 3.80 -6.90
CA GLU A 124 5.15 4.58 -8.15
C GLU A 124 5.98 5.87 -8.00
N GLN A 125 5.83 6.58 -6.90
CA GLN A 125 6.60 7.79 -6.62
C GLN A 125 8.10 7.50 -6.52
N GLU A 126 8.49 6.42 -5.82
CA GLU A 126 9.88 5.99 -5.70
C GLU A 126 10.49 5.70 -7.09
N VAL A 127 9.82 4.87 -7.88
CA VAL A 127 10.29 4.50 -9.22
C VAL A 127 10.38 5.70 -10.15
N ASN A 128 9.35 6.55 -10.17
CA ASN A 128 9.34 7.74 -11.02
C ASN A 128 10.46 8.71 -10.66
N ALA A 129 10.74 8.91 -9.38
CA ALA A 129 11.85 9.75 -8.92
C ALA A 129 13.21 9.15 -9.32
N ALA A 130 13.41 7.85 -9.11
CA ALA A 130 14.68 7.19 -9.40
C ALA A 130 14.98 7.08 -10.91
N LEU A 131 13.93 6.95 -11.74
CA LEU A 131 14.05 6.83 -13.20
C LEU A 131 13.90 8.16 -13.94
N ALA A 132 13.84 9.29 -13.25
CA ALA A 132 13.72 10.61 -13.88
C ALA A 132 14.95 10.95 -14.75
N ASN A 133 16.17 10.54 -14.32
CA ASN A 133 17.39 10.77 -15.07
C ASN A 133 17.63 9.63 -16.09
N ASN A 134 17.48 9.93 -17.38
CA ASN A 134 17.66 8.95 -18.45
C ASN A 134 19.03 8.25 -18.46
N ALA A 135 20.11 8.97 -18.09
CA ALA A 135 21.47 8.43 -18.12
C ALA A 135 21.72 7.37 -17.02
N GLU A 136 20.92 7.37 -15.95
CA GLU A 136 21.11 6.51 -14.78
C GLU A 136 20.03 5.42 -14.65
N ARG A 137 19.04 5.39 -15.54
CA ARG A 137 17.90 4.45 -15.45
C ARG A 137 18.33 3.00 -15.33
N GLU A 138 19.22 2.54 -16.21
CA GLU A 138 19.65 1.14 -16.19
C GLU A 138 20.39 0.81 -14.91
N SER A 139 21.32 1.66 -14.46
CA SER A 139 22.07 1.42 -13.22
C SER A 139 21.17 1.44 -11.98
N SER A 140 20.19 2.34 -11.92
CA SER A 140 19.18 2.37 -10.85
C SER A 140 18.34 1.10 -10.83
N CYS A 141 17.87 0.65 -12.00
CA CYS A 141 17.16 -0.61 -12.14
C CYS A 141 17.96 -1.80 -11.62
N LEU A 142 19.18 -1.94 -12.11
CA LEU A 142 20.05 -3.09 -11.76
C LEU A 142 20.32 -3.11 -10.25
N LYS A 143 20.60 -1.96 -9.65
CA LYS A 143 20.88 -1.85 -8.22
C LYS A 143 19.70 -2.34 -7.38
N VAL A 144 18.49 -1.82 -7.60
CA VAL A 144 17.33 -2.17 -6.78
C VAL A 144 16.90 -3.63 -7.01
N LEU A 145 16.91 -4.08 -8.26
CA LEU A 145 16.55 -5.46 -8.59
C LEU A 145 17.53 -6.48 -8.01
N GLU A 146 18.82 -6.12 -7.91
CA GLU A 146 19.84 -6.95 -7.26
C GLU A 146 19.59 -7.10 -5.75
N GLU A 147 19.12 -6.06 -5.05
CA GLU A 147 18.74 -6.15 -3.63
C GLU A 147 17.64 -7.19 -3.40
N PHE A 148 16.63 -7.23 -4.27
CA PHE A 148 15.58 -8.25 -4.23
C PHE A 148 16.10 -9.63 -4.61
N ASP A 149 16.92 -9.73 -5.65
CA ASP A 149 17.44 -11.01 -6.15
C ASP A 149 18.33 -11.72 -5.11
N ARG A 150 19.21 -10.97 -4.44
CA ARG A 150 20.11 -11.49 -3.40
C ARG A 150 19.43 -11.83 -2.07
N GLY A 151 18.22 -11.33 -1.84
CA GLY A 151 17.50 -11.54 -0.58
C GLY A 151 17.72 -10.45 0.45
N ASP A 152 18.42 -9.35 0.14
CA ASP A 152 18.65 -8.23 1.08
C ASP A 152 17.32 -7.63 1.59
N LEU A 153 16.21 -7.92 0.91
CA LEU A 153 14.86 -7.47 1.23
C LEU A 153 13.90 -8.63 1.54
N ASP A 154 14.41 -9.76 2.03
CA ASP A 154 13.58 -10.89 2.40
C ASP A 154 12.79 -10.61 3.68
N LEU A 155 11.54 -11.08 3.71
CA LEU A 155 10.64 -10.91 4.85
C LEU A 155 11.12 -11.70 6.07
N ALA A 156 11.83 -12.80 5.86
CA ALA A 156 12.37 -13.64 6.92
C ALA A 156 13.44 -12.94 7.78
N ASP A 157 14.11 -11.92 7.23
CA ASP A 157 15.15 -11.17 7.95
C ASP A 157 14.56 -10.15 8.94
N ARG A 158 13.26 -9.95 8.91
CA ARG A 158 12.50 -9.06 9.80
C ARG A 158 11.75 -9.88 10.84
N GLU A 159 12.41 -10.22 11.94
CA GLU A 159 11.92 -11.19 12.93
C GLU A 159 10.45 -10.98 13.36
N ALA A 160 10.07 -9.74 13.72
CA ALA A 160 8.70 -9.43 14.17
C ALA A 160 7.68 -9.60 13.03
N THR A 161 7.99 -9.09 11.84
CA THR A 161 7.17 -9.23 10.62
C THR A 161 7.02 -10.70 10.25
N TYR A 162 8.13 -11.44 10.20
CA TYR A 162 8.14 -12.86 9.86
C TYR A 162 7.26 -13.69 10.79
N LYS A 163 7.41 -13.49 12.12
CA LYS A 163 6.59 -14.20 13.12
C LYS A 163 5.10 -13.92 12.92
N ALA A 164 4.71 -12.67 12.73
CA ALA A 164 3.31 -12.30 12.51
C ALA A 164 2.76 -12.89 11.20
N LEU A 165 3.56 -12.94 10.15
CA LEU A 165 3.17 -13.56 8.87
C LEU A 165 3.03 -15.07 8.97
N LEU A 166 3.86 -15.77 9.75
CA LEU A 166 3.70 -17.19 10.02
C LEU A 166 2.41 -17.49 10.80
N GLU A 167 2.05 -16.65 11.76
CA GLU A 167 0.76 -16.76 12.46
C GLU A 167 -0.43 -16.60 11.50
N LEU A 168 -0.34 -15.66 10.56
CA LEU A 168 -1.34 -15.49 9.49
C LEU A 168 -1.39 -16.68 8.54
N GLN A 169 -0.24 -17.24 8.17
CA GLN A 169 -0.15 -18.44 7.34
C GLN A 169 -0.86 -19.61 8.02
N HIS A 170 -0.56 -19.84 9.28
CA HIS A 170 -1.23 -20.89 10.04
C HIS A 170 -2.76 -20.68 10.10
N HIS A 171 -3.19 -19.45 10.32
CA HIS A 171 -4.62 -19.11 10.31
C HIS A 171 -5.26 -19.34 8.94
N LYS A 172 -4.57 -18.97 7.85
CA LYS A 172 -5.00 -19.23 6.47
C LYS A 172 -5.18 -20.72 6.23
N ASP A 173 -4.22 -21.52 6.62
CA ASP A 173 -4.22 -22.97 6.41
C ASP A 173 -5.35 -23.67 7.18
N MET A 174 -5.70 -23.14 8.36
CA MET A 174 -6.75 -23.71 9.20
C MET A 174 -8.16 -23.19 8.88
N GLN A 175 -8.32 -22.00 8.33
CA GLN A 175 -9.61 -21.31 8.23
C GLN A 175 -9.87 -20.68 6.85
N GLY A 176 -9.11 -21.01 5.82
CA GLY A 176 -9.29 -20.44 4.48
C GLY A 176 -10.72 -20.57 3.94
N ASP A 177 -11.36 -21.72 4.18
CA ASP A 177 -12.74 -21.96 3.76
C ASP A 177 -13.74 -21.05 4.50
N ALA A 178 -13.47 -20.71 5.76
CA ALA A 178 -14.33 -19.80 6.53
C ALA A 178 -14.33 -18.38 5.95
N LEU A 179 -13.23 -17.92 5.35
CA LEU A 179 -13.19 -16.64 4.65
C LEU A 179 -14.11 -16.63 3.43
N LEU A 180 -14.07 -17.68 2.62
CA LEU A 180 -14.93 -17.82 1.44
C LEU A 180 -16.42 -17.83 1.82
N LEU A 181 -16.77 -18.54 2.91
CA LEU A 181 -18.14 -18.56 3.42
C LEU A 181 -18.59 -17.18 3.92
N LYS A 182 -17.71 -16.42 4.58
CA LYS A 182 -18.03 -15.06 4.99
C LYS A 182 -18.19 -14.12 3.80
N GLN A 183 -17.35 -14.22 2.78
CA GLN A 183 -17.49 -13.44 1.56
C GLN A 183 -18.85 -13.73 0.88
N ALA A 184 -19.21 -14.99 0.73
CA ALA A 184 -20.50 -15.38 0.17
C ALA A 184 -21.70 -14.87 0.99
N ALA A 185 -21.58 -14.83 2.33
CA ALA A 185 -22.61 -14.27 3.20
C ALA A 185 -22.76 -12.75 3.00
N VAL A 186 -21.66 -12.00 2.88
CA VAL A 186 -21.69 -10.55 2.59
C VAL A 186 -22.29 -10.28 1.22
N GLU A 187 -21.92 -11.04 0.19
CA GLU A 187 -22.52 -10.95 -1.14
C GLU A 187 -24.02 -11.16 -1.12
N LYS A 188 -24.47 -12.20 -0.41
CA LYS A 188 -25.90 -12.49 -0.24
C LYS A 188 -26.64 -11.37 0.47
N GLN A 189 -26.04 -10.76 1.48
CA GLN A 189 -26.65 -9.69 2.28
C GLN A 189 -26.71 -8.36 1.53
N THR A 190 -25.68 -8.02 0.77
CA THR A 190 -25.55 -6.72 0.09
C THR A 190 -26.05 -6.74 -1.35
N GLY A 191 -26.23 -7.92 -1.94
CA GLY A 191 -26.53 -8.11 -3.36
C GLY A 191 -25.40 -7.67 -4.29
N LYS A 192 -24.20 -7.40 -3.75
CA LYS A 192 -23.05 -6.95 -4.51
C LYS A 192 -21.86 -7.87 -4.30
N VAL A 193 -21.22 -8.23 -5.38
CA VAL A 193 -19.95 -8.93 -5.37
C VAL A 193 -18.84 -7.89 -5.31
N TYR A 194 -18.12 -7.87 -4.20
CA TYR A 194 -16.97 -7.00 -4.02
C TYR A 194 -15.68 -7.83 -4.17
N GLY A 195 -14.88 -7.50 -5.18
CA GLY A 195 -13.49 -7.95 -5.22
C GLY A 195 -12.62 -7.16 -4.25
N ARG A 196 -11.43 -7.66 -4.00
CA ARG A 196 -10.47 -7.03 -3.07
C ARG A 196 -9.98 -5.69 -3.55
N SER A 197 -9.88 -5.51 -4.87
CA SER A 197 -9.39 -4.28 -5.50
C SER A 197 -10.49 -3.26 -5.79
N TYR A 198 -11.74 -3.49 -5.36
CA TYR A 198 -12.89 -2.64 -5.70
C TYR A 198 -12.62 -1.15 -5.46
N TYR A 199 -12.11 -0.78 -4.28
CA TYR A 199 -11.83 0.60 -3.93
C TYR A 199 -10.71 1.22 -4.77
N VAL A 200 -9.67 0.44 -5.07
CA VAL A 200 -8.58 0.88 -5.95
C VAL A 200 -9.12 1.20 -7.34
N VAL A 201 -10.00 0.35 -7.87
CA VAL A 201 -10.67 0.57 -9.16
C VAL A 201 -11.54 1.81 -9.14
N GLU A 202 -12.31 2.03 -8.07
CA GLU A 202 -13.12 3.24 -7.90
C GLU A 202 -12.26 4.51 -7.94
N LYS A 203 -11.11 4.52 -7.26
CA LYS A 203 -10.16 5.64 -7.27
C LYS A 203 -9.47 5.81 -8.61
N LEU A 204 -9.08 4.71 -9.23
CA LEU A 204 -8.46 4.72 -10.56
C LEU A 204 -9.43 5.33 -11.60
N SER A 205 -10.70 4.91 -11.58
CA SER A 205 -11.73 5.43 -12.47
C SER A 205 -11.91 6.95 -12.34
N GLN A 206 -11.87 7.47 -11.12
CA GLN A 206 -11.94 8.91 -10.89
C GLN A 206 -10.78 9.69 -11.53
N ARG A 207 -9.57 9.12 -11.53
CA ARG A 207 -8.38 9.73 -12.18
C ARG A 207 -8.49 9.77 -13.70
N PHE A 208 -9.18 8.81 -14.31
CA PHE A 208 -9.37 8.70 -15.75
C PHE A 208 -10.67 9.34 -16.25
N ALA A 209 -11.10 10.43 -15.62
CA ALA A 209 -12.27 11.21 -15.98
C ALA A 209 -13.60 10.42 -16.02
N CYS A 210 -13.70 9.40 -15.16
CA CYS A 210 -14.93 8.63 -14.94
C CYS A 210 -15.44 8.85 -13.48
N PRO A 211 -15.74 10.09 -13.06
CA PRO A 211 -16.22 10.35 -11.71
C PRO A 211 -17.61 9.72 -11.52
N GLY A 212 -17.87 9.24 -10.31
CA GLY A 212 -19.16 8.59 -10.00
C GLY A 212 -19.32 7.21 -10.62
N ALA A 213 -18.24 6.62 -11.16
CA ALA A 213 -18.28 5.34 -11.83
C ALA A 213 -18.97 4.25 -10.99
N GLN A 214 -19.89 3.54 -11.61
CA GLN A 214 -20.46 2.32 -11.07
C GLN A 214 -19.50 1.15 -11.35
N VAL A 215 -18.76 0.75 -10.33
CA VAL A 215 -17.80 -0.34 -10.42
C VAL A 215 -18.51 -1.68 -10.21
N SER A 216 -18.27 -2.64 -11.10
CA SER A 216 -18.74 -4.02 -11.00
C SER A 216 -17.59 -5.00 -11.23
N LEU A 217 -17.55 -6.06 -10.44
CA LEU A 217 -16.62 -7.15 -10.62
C LEU A 217 -17.12 -8.08 -11.72
N LEU A 218 -16.29 -8.30 -12.74
CA LEU A 218 -16.60 -9.20 -13.85
C LEU A 218 -16.01 -10.59 -13.64
N SER A 219 -14.81 -10.66 -13.08
CA SER A 219 -14.11 -11.91 -12.82
C SER A 219 -13.27 -11.78 -11.54
N ASN A 220 -13.34 -12.82 -10.71
CA ASN A 220 -12.56 -12.95 -9.49
C ASN A 220 -11.86 -14.32 -9.51
N ALA A 221 -10.73 -14.38 -10.18
CA ALA A 221 -9.84 -15.54 -10.20
C ALA A 221 -8.54 -15.15 -9.51
N TRP A 222 -8.58 -15.03 -8.20
CA TRP A 222 -7.45 -14.57 -7.39
C TRP A 222 -6.13 -15.25 -7.80
N PRO A 223 -5.01 -14.51 -7.97
CA PRO A 223 -4.80 -13.08 -7.67
C PRO A 223 -5.30 -12.10 -8.73
N ASP A 224 -5.91 -12.57 -9.79
CA ASP A 224 -6.43 -11.76 -10.90
C ASP A 224 -7.89 -11.41 -10.68
N GLU A 225 -8.21 -10.12 -10.77
CA GLU A 225 -9.57 -9.59 -10.74
C GLU A 225 -9.79 -8.70 -11.96
N VAL A 226 -10.97 -8.76 -12.54
CA VAL A 226 -11.36 -7.91 -13.67
C VAL A 226 -12.61 -7.14 -13.29
N TYR A 227 -12.58 -5.84 -13.48
CA TYR A 227 -13.66 -4.93 -13.17
C TYR A 227 -14.09 -4.14 -14.40
N GLN A 228 -15.35 -3.79 -14.40
CA GLN A 228 -15.91 -2.76 -15.26
C GLN A 228 -16.27 -1.56 -14.40
N ALA A 229 -15.79 -0.39 -14.79
CA ALA A 229 -16.22 0.89 -14.22
C ALA A 229 -17.06 1.62 -15.28
N ARG A 230 -18.37 1.71 -15.06
CA ARG A 230 -19.30 2.39 -15.96
C ARG A 230 -19.39 3.86 -15.57
N CYS A 231 -19.09 4.75 -16.50
CA CYS A 231 -19.13 6.19 -16.31
C CYS A 231 -20.54 6.77 -16.54
N ASP A 232 -20.78 7.97 -16.05
CA ASP A 232 -22.10 8.65 -16.19
C ASP A 232 -22.45 8.97 -17.65
N ASP A 233 -21.46 9.16 -18.52
CA ASP A 233 -21.63 9.40 -19.96
C ASP A 233 -21.95 8.13 -20.76
N GLY A 234 -22.05 6.98 -20.08
CA GLY A 234 -22.31 5.67 -20.70
C GLY A 234 -21.04 4.97 -21.24
N SER A 235 -19.90 5.60 -21.19
CA SER A 235 -18.61 4.94 -21.46
C SER A 235 -18.26 3.99 -20.32
N PHE A 236 -17.28 3.13 -20.53
CA PHE A 236 -16.76 2.25 -19.48
C PHE A 236 -15.25 2.08 -19.58
N LEU A 237 -14.65 1.80 -18.43
CA LEU A 237 -13.27 1.38 -18.32
C LEU A 237 -13.24 -0.09 -17.95
N LEU A 238 -12.40 -0.88 -18.61
CA LEU A 238 -12.07 -2.22 -18.20
C LEU A 238 -10.78 -2.15 -17.36
N VAL A 239 -10.82 -2.68 -16.16
CA VAL A 239 -9.69 -2.62 -15.22
C VAL A 239 -9.31 -4.02 -14.82
N ARG A 240 -8.07 -4.40 -15.06
CA ARG A 240 -7.48 -5.63 -14.55
C ARG A 240 -6.63 -5.32 -13.34
N CYS A 241 -6.85 -6.06 -12.27
CA CYS A 241 -6.07 -6.00 -11.05
C CYS A 241 -5.37 -7.35 -10.83
N GLN A 242 -4.11 -7.30 -10.43
CA GLN A 242 -3.37 -8.47 -9.99
C GLN A 242 -2.74 -8.13 -8.65
N TRP A 243 -3.09 -8.87 -7.59
CA TRP A 243 -2.64 -8.58 -6.22
C TRP A 243 -2.92 -7.14 -5.76
N GLY A 244 -4.02 -6.55 -6.19
CA GLY A 244 -4.36 -5.16 -5.88
C GLY A 244 -3.67 -4.11 -6.77
N ASN A 245 -2.73 -4.50 -7.62
CA ASN A 245 -2.16 -3.61 -8.64
C ASN A 245 -3.10 -3.57 -9.86
N CYS A 246 -3.75 -2.44 -10.08
CA CYS A 246 -4.80 -2.27 -11.06
C CYS A 246 -4.32 -1.42 -12.24
N MET A 247 -4.66 -1.85 -13.44
CA MET A 247 -4.41 -1.12 -14.68
C MET A 247 -5.66 -1.11 -15.56
N ILE A 248 -5.83 -0.04 -16.31
CA ILE A 248 -6.85 0.03 -17.36
C ILE A 248 -6.37 -0.82 -18.53
N VAL A 249 -7.27 -1.64 -19.04
CA VAL A 249 -7.03 -2.48 -20.22
C VAL A 249 -7.78 -1.83 -21.39
N ASP A 250 -7.04 -1.43 -22.41
CA ASP A 250 -7.57 -0.87 -23.66
C ASP A 250 -8.07 -1.98 -24.60
#